data_33e1b4b151fbcbc7326479f43114d729
#
_entry.id   33e1b4b151fbcbc7326479f43114d729
#
_cell.length_a   1.000
_cell.length_b   1.000
_cell.length_c   1.000
_cell.angle_alpha   90.00
_cell.angle_beta   90.00
_cell.angle_gamma   90.00
#
_symmetry.space_group_name_H-M   'P 1'
#
loop_
_entity.id
_entity.type
_entity.pdbx_description
1 polymer ?
#
loop_
_entity_poly.entity_id
_entity_poly.type
_entity_poly.pdbx_seq_one_letter_code
_entity_poly.pdbx_strand_id
1 'polypeptide(L)'
;MKSAAFLAALVASAALASPALADGDAVKGIDVFKKCMACHDAVGDKNKVGPNLSGVVGRTAGTLESFATKYSQQMKDAGAAGLVWDEANIAEYLKDPKGKIPGNKMAFAGLKKDDEIANVIAYLKADPKPTKP
;
A
#
# COMPACT_ATOMS: atom_id res chain seq x y z
N MET A 1 -29.18 -43.54 -38.34
CA MET A 1 -29.26 -42.16 -37.85
C MET A 1 -28.86 -42.17 -36.40
N LYS A 2 -27.64 -41.71 -36.09
CA LYS A 2 -27.13 -41.64 -34.71
C LYS A 2 -26.94 -40.18 -34.36
N SER A 3 -27.83 -39.64 -33.52
CA SER A 3 -27.74 -38.27 -32.99
C SER A 3 -26.73 -38.22 -31.86
N ALA A 4 -25.63 -37.53 -32.08
CA ALA A 4 -24.67 -37.21 -31.01
C ALA A 4 -25.12 -35.94 -30.31
N ALA A 5 -25.51 -36.07 -29.04
CA ALA A 5 -25.79 -34.94 -28.17
C ALA A 5 -24.47 -34.41 -27.61
N PHE A 6 -24.09 -33.21 -28.02
CA PHE A 6 -22.96 -32.47 -27.39
C PHE A 6 -23.45 -31.85 -26.08
N LEU A 7 -23.00 -32.39 -24.96
CA LEU A 7 -23.11 -31.68 -23.66
C LEU A 7 -22.06 -30.58 -23.62
N ALA A 8 -22.49 -29.34 -23.70
CA ALA A 8 -21.67 -28.20 -23.44
C ALA A 8 -21.53 -28.04 -21.91
N ALA A 9 -20.37 -28.35 -21.37
CA ALA A 9 -20.04 -28.07 -19.98
C ALA A 9 -19.80 -26.56 -19.79
N LEU A 10 -20.72 -25.90 -19.11
CA LEU A 10 -20.53 -24.50 -18.67
C LEU A 10 -19.53 -24.50 -17.50
N VAL A 11 -18.31 -24.09 -17.77
CA VAL A 11 -17.33 -23.81 -16.70
C VAL A 11 -17.66 -22.43 -16.11
N ALA A 12 -18.29 -22.42 -14.95
CA ALA A 12 -18.52 -21.21 -14.20
C ALA A 12 -17.19 -20.77 -13.57
N SER A 13 -16.54 -19.77 -14.14
CA SER A 13 -15.39 -19.12 -13.54
C SER A 13 -15.86 -18.30 -12.34
N ALA A 14 -15.64 -18.80 -11.13
CA ALA A 14 -15.82 -18.04 -9.92
C ALA A 14 -14.72 -16.97 -9.86
N ALA A 15 -15.03 -15.73 -10.16
CA ALA A 15 -14.14 -14.60 -9.91
C ALA A 15 -14.03 -14.43 -8.40
N LEU A 16 -12.83 -14.69 -7.85
CA LEU A 16 -12.50 -14.36 -6.47
C LEU A 16 -12.44 -12.84 -6.37
N ALA A 17 -13.52 -12.22 -5.91
CA ALA A 17 -13.52 -10.81 -5.57
C ALA A 17 -12.62 -10.60 -4.35
N SER A 18 -11.47 -9.96 -4.56
CA SER A 18 -10.67 -9.47 -3.44
C SER A 18 -11.53 -8.49 -2.63
N PRO A 19 -11.50 -8.56 -1.28
CA PRO A 19 -12.23 -7.60 -0.48
C PRO A 19 -11.73 -6.19 -0.82
N ALA A 20 -12.60 -5.34 -1.35
CA ALA A 20 -12.29 -3.94 -1.56
C ALA A 20 -12.11 -3.29 -0.18
N LEU A 21 -11.01 -2.53 0.00
CA LEU A 21 -10.87 -1.68 1.17
C LEU A 21 -12.01 -0.65 1.16
N ALA A 22 -12.58 -0.36 2.34
CA ALA A 22 -13.54 0.73 2.47
C ALA A 22 -12.88 2.04 2.04
N ASP A 23 -13.61 2.88 1.29
CA ASP A 23 -13.15 4.20 0.89
C ASP A 23 -12.86 5.05 2.13
N GLY A 24 -11.64 5.60 2.19
CA GLY A 24 -11.21 6.48 3.27
C GLY A 24 -11.47 7.94 2.94
N ASP A 25 -11.37 8.78 3.96
CA ASP A 25 -11.45 10.23 3.87
C ASP A 25 -10.04 10.82 3.87
N ALA A 26 -9.63 11.41 2.75
CA ALA A 26 -8.29 11.98 2.60
C ALA A 26 -8.01 13.16 3.54
N VAL A 27 -9.03 13.95 3.90
CA VAL A 27 -8.87 15.06 4.87
C VAL A 27 -8.64 14.53 6.28
N LYS A 28 -9.36 13.49 6.68
CA LYS A 28 -9.10 12.78 7.94
C LYS A 28 -7.74 12.08 7.93
N GLY A 29 -7.31 11.61 6.77
CA GLY A 29 -5.99 11.02 6.57
C GLY A 29 -4.83 11.95 6.90
N ILE A 30 -5.02 13.27 6.81
CA ILE A 30 -4.01 14.26 7.26
C ILE A 30 -3.65 14.07 8.74
N ASP A 31 -4.66 13.86 9.59
CA ASP A 31 -4.42 13.66 11.03
C ASP A 31 -3.73 12.34 11.31
N VAL A 32 -4.08 11.28 10.58
CA VAL A 32 -3.40 10.00 10.71
C VAL A 32 -1.95 10.12 10.25
N PHE A 33 -1.68 10.83 9.16
CA PHE A 33 -0.34 11.03 8.62
C PHE A 33 0.61 11.76 9.58
N LYS A 34 0.10 12.51 10.54
CA LYS A 34 0.91 13.12 11.61
C LYS A 34 1.78 12.10 12.36
N LYS A 35 1.34 10.84 12.43
CA LYS A 35 2.11 9.74 13.02
C LYS A 35 3.29 9.29 12.13
N CYS A 36 3.35 9.73 10.88
CA CYS A 36 4.33 9.34 9.86
C CYS A 36 5.30 10.47 9.51
N MET A 37 4.88 11.72 9.73
CA MET A 37 5.57 12.90 9.21
C MET A 37 6.93 13.20 9.88
N ALA A 38 7.23 12.59 11.02
CA ALA A 38 8.56 12.68 11.61
C ALA A 38 9.63 12.01 10.73
N CYS A 39 9.23 10.97 9.99
CA CYS A 39 10.12 10.16 9.17
C CYS A 39 9.83 10.22 7.67
N HIS A 40 8.65 10.67 7.27
CA HIS A 40 8.22 10.72 5.87
C HIS A 40 7.67 12.08 5.48
N ASP A 41 7.89 12.43 4.22
CA ASP A 41 7.17 13.51 3.55
C ASP A 41 6.19 12.88 2.53
N ALA A 42 4.98 13.42 2.41
CA ALA A 42 4.00 12.96 1.44
C ALA A 42 3.85 13.93 0.26
N VAL A 43 4.47 15.09 0.34
CA VAL A 43 4.42 16.14 -0.68
C VAL A 43 5.85 16.46 -1.11
N GLY A 44 6.10 16.40 -2.41
CA GLY A 44 7.44 16.66 -2.95
C GLY A 44 8.36 15.43 -2.87
N ASP A 45 9.65 15.67 -3.04
CA ASP A 45 10.68 14.65 -3.25
C ASP A 45 11.67 14.51 -2.08
N LYS A 46 11.40 15.18 -0.97
CA LYS A 46 12.30 15.20 0.17
C LYS A 46 12.25 13.90 0.96
N ASN A 47 13.37 13.20 1.03
CA ASN A 47 13.57 12.07 1.93
C ASN A 47 13.98 12.56 3.33
N LYS A 48 13.54 11.83 4.35
CA LYS A 48 13.92 12.03 5.75
C LYS A 48 14.56 10.75 6.28
N VAL A 49 14.23 10.33 7.49
CA VAL A 49 14.63 9.00 8.01
C VAL A 49 14.09 7.89 7.12
N GLY A 50 12.86 8.05 6.63
CA GLY A 50 12.25 7.20 5.61
C GLY A 50 12.20 7.86 4.23
N PRO A 51 11.85 7.10 3.19
CA PRO A 51 11.66 7.64 1.85
C PRO A 51 10.47 8.60 1.79
N ASN A 52 10.48 9.53 0.84
CA ASN A 52 9.28 10.29 0.57
C ASN A 52 8.17 9.36 0.05
N LEU A 53 6.93 9.69 0.38
CA LEU A 53 5.75 8.92 0.03
C LEU A 53 4.93 9.57 -1.10
N SER A 54 5.49 10.60 -1.75
CA SER A 54 4.88 11.20 -2.93
C SER A 54 4.80 10.15 -4.04
N GLY A 55 3.59 9.87 -4.52
CA GLY A 55 3.38 8.85 -5.55
C GLY A 55 3.66 7.40 -5.09
N VAL A 56 3.60 7.12 -3.78
CA VAL A 56 3.90 5.78 -3.25
C VAL A 56 2.91 4.72 -3.69
N VAL A 57 1.65 5.07 -3.91
CA VAL A 57 0.65 4.12 -4.38
C VAL A 57 0.97 3.68 -5.80
N GLY A 58 1.23 2.39 -5.98
CA GLY A 58 1.68 1.79 -7.24
C GLY A 58 3.21 1.66 -7.38
N ARG A 59 3.99 2.16 -6.42
CA ARG A 59 5.45 2.00 -6.41
C ARG A 59 5.85 0.59 -6.02
N THR A 60 6.85 0.02 -6.70
CA THR A 60 7.48 -1.22 -6.25
C THR A 60 8.27 -0.97 -4.96
N ALA A 61 8.17 -1.88 -3.99
CA ALA A 61 8.87 -1.74 -2.72
C ALA A 61 10.40 -1.65 -2.91
N GLY A 62 11.03 -0.78 -2.14
CA GLY A 62 12.50 -0.67 -2.12
C GLY A 62 13.13 -0.04 -3.37
N THR A 63 12.36 0.62 -4.24
CA THR A 63 12.85 1.07 -5.56
C THR A 63 12.99 2.58 -5.73
N LEU A 64 12.66 3.39 -4.73
CA LEU A 64 12.85 4.83 -4.86
C LEU A 64 14.34 5.13 -4.96
N GLU A 65 14.79 5.58 -6.13
CA GLU A 65 16.22 5.76 -6.46
C GLU A 65 16.92 6.71 -5.48
N SER A 66 16.28 7.83 -5.16
CA SER A 66 16.83 8.81 -4.21
C SER A 66 16.98 8.28 -2.77
N PHE A 67 16.42 7.11 -2.46
CA PHE A 67 16.52 6.45 -1.16
C PHE A 67 17.19 5.07 -1.24
N ALA A 68 17.70 4.66 -2.39
CA ALA A 68 18.17 3.30 -2.69
C ALA A 68 19.20 2.76 -1.70
N THR A 69 20.12 3.60 -1.21
CA THR A 69 21.19 3.20 -0.28
C THR A 69 20.74 3.07 1.18
N LYS A 70 19.54 3.57 1.50
CA LYS A 70 19.01 3.61 2.87
C LYS A 70 17.97 2.54 3.18
N TYR A 71 17.41 1.89 2.15
CA TYR A 71 16.48 0.78 2.36
C TYR A 71 17.13 -0.38 3.10
N SER A 72 16.35 -1.09 3.93
CA SER A 72 16.76 -2.42 4.40
C SER A 72 16.90 -3.39 3.24
N GLN A 73 17.73 -4.41 3.39
CA GLN A 73 17.83 -5.47 2.39
C GLN A 73 16.48 -6.18 2.24
N GLN A 74 15.76 -6.41 3.33
CA GLN A 74 14.44 -7.04 3.33
C GLN A 74 13.41 -6.26 2.51
N MET A 75 13.45 -4.93 2.57
CA MET A 75 12.57 -4.09 1.74
C MET A 75 12.91 -4.21 0.25
N LYS A 76 14.19 -4.24 -0.09
CA LYS A 76 14.66 -4.45 -1.47
C LYS A 76 14.27 -5.84 -1.99
N ASP A 77 14.44 -6.86 -1.16
CA ASP A 77 14.10 -8.25 -1.51
C ASP A 77 12.59 -8.41 -1.72
N ALA A 78 11.76 -7.75 -0.90
CA ALA A 78 10.32 -7.74 -1.08
C ALA A 78 9.92 -7.15 -2.44
N GLY A 79 10.54 -6.03 -2.83
CA GLY A 79 10.32 -5.43 -4.14
C GLY A 79 10.80 -6.33 -5.29
N ALA A 80 11.97 -6.95 -5.14
CA ALA A 80 12.49 -7.90 -6.13
C ALA A 80 11.59 -9.13 -6.28
N ALA A 81 10.89 -9.53 -5.22
CA ALA A 81 9.88 -10.58 -5.23
C ALA A 81 8.52 -10.15 -5.79
N GLY A 82 8.37 -8.89 -6.18
CA GLY A 82 7.16 -8.37 -6.83
C GLY A 82 6.21 -7.58 -5.93
N LEU A 83 6.61 -7.21 -4.71
CA LEU A 83 5.76 -6.39 -3.85
C LEU A 83 5.59 -4.99 -4.44
N VAL A 84 4.36 -4.64 -4.75
CA VAL A 84 3.94 -3.30 -5.18
C VAL A 84 3.09 -2.68 -4.06
N TRP A 85 3.31 -1.41 -3.78
CA TRP A 85 2.53 -0.65 -2.81
C TRP A 85 1.17 -0.26 -3.40
N ASP A 86 0.34 -1.24 -3.71
CA ASP A 86 -1.08 -1.03 -3.93
C ASP A 86 -1.80 -0.80 -2.59
N GLU A 87 -3.06 -0.40 -2.64
CA GLU A 87 -3.82 -0.08 -1.43
C GLU A 87 -3.89 -1.25 -0.44
N ALA A 88 -4.07 -2.48 -0.94
CA ALA A 88 -4.16 -3.67 -0.10
C ALA A 88 -2.82 -3.95 0.61
N ASN A 89 -1.71 -3.89 -0.11
CA ASN A 89 -0.38 -4.10 0.44
C ASN A 89 0.03 -3.00 1.43
N ILE A 90 -0.34 -1.74 1.14
CA ILE A 90 -0.15 -0.63 2.10
C ILE A 90 -0.96 -0.88 3.37
N ALA A 91 -2.22 -1.29 3.24
CA ALA A 91 -3.07 -1.57 4.39
C ALA A 91 -2.50 -2.68 5.30
N GLU A 92 -2.06 -3.78 4.72
CA GLU A 92 -1.42 -4.87 5.47
C GLU A 92 -0.12 -4.41 6.14
N TYR A 93 0.71 -3.66 5.42
CA TYR A 93 1.97 -3.14 5.96
C TYR A 93 1.75 -2.17 7.10
N LEU A 94 0.81 -1.23 6.98
CA LEU A 94 0.49 -0.28 8.02
C LEU A 94 -0.13 -0.94 9.26
N LYS A 95 -0.82 -2.06 9.09
CA LYS A 95 -1.39 -2.81 10.21
C LYS A 95 -0.33 -3.54 11.03
N ASP A 96 0.66 -4.12 10.36
CA ASP A 96 1.78 -4.84 10.98
C ASP A 96 3.04 -4.78 10.09
N PRO A 97 3.83 -3.70 10.22
CA PRO A 97 5.02 -3.54 9.39
C PRO A 97 6.05 -4.65 9.57
N LYS A 98 6.25 -5.11 10.81
CA LYS A 98 7.23 -6.16 11.13
C LYS A 98 6.76 -7.54 10.69
N GLY A 99 5.45 -7.79 10.73
CA GLY A 99 4.87 -9.02 10.23
C GLY A 99 4.93 -9.14 8.72
N LYS A 100 4.64 -8.05 7.99
CA LYS A 100 4.66 -8.06 6.52
C LYS A 100 6.07 -8.11 5.95
N ILE A 101 7.00 -7.32 6.48
CA ILE A 101 8.41 -7.31 6.06
C ILE A 101 9.30 -7.41 7.31
N PRO A 102 9.58 -8.63 7.79
CA PRO A 102 10.49 -8.82 8.91
C PRO A 102 11.87 -8.23 8.62
N GLY A 103 12.43 -7.50 9.57
CA GLY A 103 13.73 -6.85 9.41
C GLY A 103 13.71 -5.49 8.69
N ASN A 104 12.54 -4.96 8.33
CA ASN A 104 12.45 -3.59 7.84
C ASN A 104 12.92 -2.59 8.91
N LYS A 105 13.42 -1.43 8.47
CA LYS A 105 13.99 -0.40 9.35
C LYS A 105 12.97 0.57 9.94
N MET A 106 11.70 0.48 9.55
CA MET A 106 10.67 1.40 10.02
C MET A 106 10.31 1.12 11.49
N ALA A 107 10.61 2.05 12.37
CA ALA A 107 10.33 1.96 13.80
C ALA A 107 8.88 2.39 14.10
N PHE A 108 7.92 1.59 13.66
CA PHE A 108 6.50 1.86 13.79
C PHE A 108 5.74 0.56 14.10
N ALA A 109 4.93 0.56 15.16
CA ALA A 109 4.23 -0.64 15.62
C ALA A 109 2.99 -0.99 14.77
N GLY A 110 2.50 -0.06 13.98
CA GLY A 110 1.34 -0.22 13.12
C GLY A 110 0.11 0.56 13.58
N LEU A 111 -0.83 0.72 12.65
CA LEU A 111 -2.16 1.27 12.91
C LEU A 111 -3.12 0.11 13.23
N LYS A 112 -3.91 0.26 14.30
CA LYS A 112 -4.81 -0.80 14.77
C LYS A 112 -6.27 -0.59 14.37
N LYS A 113 -6.60 0.60 13.82
CA LYS A 113 -7.96 0.95 13.40
C LYS A 113 -8.04 0.93 11.87
N ASP A 114 -8.98 0.18 11.35
CA ASP A 114 -9.16 0.03 9.89
C ASP A 114 -9.58 1.34 9.23
N ASP A 115 -10.32 2.20 9.91
CA ASP A 115 -10.70 3.53 9.42
C ASP A 115 -9.48 4.48 9.32
N GLU A 116 -8.55 4.45 10.28
CA GLU A 116 -7.30 5.20 10.18
C GLU A 116 -6.46 4.74 8.98
N ILE A 117 -6.38 3.43 8.75
CA ILE A 117 -5.67 2.86 7.60
C ILE A 117 -6.32 3.33 6.29
N ALA A 118 -7.65 3.21 6.17
CA ALA A 118 -8.37 3.66 4.98
C ALA A 118 -8.17 5.17 4.72
N ASN A 119 -8.24 5.99 5.77
CA ASN A 119 -8.10 7.43 5.66
C ASN A 119 -6.69 7.85 5.23
N VAL A 120 -5.64 7.26 5.80
CA VAL A 120 -4.27 7.62 5.41
C VAL A 120 -3.94 7.13 3.99
N ILE A 121 -4.47 6.01 3.56
CA ILE A 121 -4.33 5.54 2.17
C ILE A 121 -5.02 6.52 1.22
N ALA A 122 -6.23 6.98 1.54
CA ALA A 122 -6.92 8.00 0.74
C ALA A 122 -6.09 9.30 0.65
N TYR A 123 -5.46 9.72 1.74
CA TYR A 123 -4.54 10.86 1.73
C TYR A 123 -3.32 10.62 0.84
N LEU A 124 -2.70 9.45 0.94
CA LEU A 124 -1.52 9.11 0.12
C LEU A 124 -1.85 9.03 -1.38
N LYS A 125 -3.05 8.59 -1.73
CA LYS A 125 -3.53 8.53 -3.13
C LYS A 125 -3.84 9.91 -3.72
N ALA A 126 -4.31 10.83 -2.90
CA ALA A 126 -4.81 12.11 -3.38
C ALA A 126 -3.71 12.92 -4.08
N ASP A 127 -4.03 13.46 -5.24
CA ASP A 127 -3.18 14.36 -6.00
C ASP A 127 -4.05 15.44 -6.68
N PRO A 128 -3.93 16.70 -6.28
CA PRO A 128 -3.09 17.21 -5.18
C PRO A 128 -3.55 16.74 -3.80
N LYS A 129 -2.63 16.77 -2.84
CA LYS A 129 -2.95 16.45 -1.46
C LYS A 129 -3.94 17.47 -0.88
N PRO A 130 -4.98 17.05 -0.15
CA PRO A 130 -5.87 17.99 0.51
C PRO A 130 -5.14 18.74 1.62
N THR A 131 -5.63 19.93 1.90
CA THR A 131 -5.25 20.72 3.06
C THR A 131 -6.40 20.77 4.05
N LYS A 132 -6.12 20.93 5.32
CA LYS A 132 -7.17 21.21 6.30
C LYS A 132 -7.71 22.63 6.09
N PRO A 133 -9.04 22.80 6.21
CA PRO A 133 -9.64 24.13 6.23
C PRO A 133 -9.19 24.92 7.46
#